data_bd8b8f3a2bba7580e0d44883b013552e
#
_entry.id   bd8b8f3a2bba7580e0d44883b013552e
#
_cell.length_a   1.000
_cell.length_b   1.000
_cell.length_c   1.000
_cell.angle_alpha   90.00
_cell.angle_beta   90.00
_cell.angle_gamma   90.00
#
_symmetry.space_group_name_H-M   'P 1'
#
loop_
_entity.id
_entity.type
_entity.pdbx_description
1 polymer ?
#
loop_
_entity_poly.entity_id
_entity_poly.type
_entity_poly.pdbx_seq_one_letter_code
_entity_poly.pdbx_strand_id
1 'polypeptide(L)'
;MTIKRPISGWNIQRVTTHPGEMLQEEFLIPLGISQNALAMKIHVPATRVGEIIHGRRAITSDTALRLARFFGNSPEFWMNLQQQHDLSKAKLELEKKIEREVEAFTA
;
A
#
# COMPACT_ATOMS: atom_id res chain seq x y z
N MET A 1 -4.24 -16.17 14.53
CA MET A 1 -2.99 -15.81 15.21
C MET A 1 -3.07 -14.40 15.76
N THR A 2 -2.68 -14.22 16.99
CA THR A 2 -2.69 -12.91 17.59
C THR A 2 -1.36 -12.22 17.36
N ILE A 3 -1.40 -11.05 16.75
CA ILE A 3 -0.19 -10.26 16.56
C ILE A 3 0.03 -9.44 17.83
N LYS A 4 1.15 -9.66 18.47
CA LYS A 4 1.50 -8.87 19.63
C LYS A 4 1.97 -7.49 19.20
N ARG A 5 1.33 -6.48 19.77
CA ARG A 5 1.77 -5.11 19.57
C ARG A 5 2.92 -4.81 20.52
N PRO A 6 3.95 -4.11 20.06
CA PRO A 6 4.97 -3.63 20.97
C PRO A 6 4.34 -2.74 22.05
N ILE A 7 4.98 -2.66 23.21
CA ILE A 7 4.51 -1.79 24.29
C ILE A 7 4.39 -0.34 23.82
N SER A 8 5.27 0.09 22.96
CA SER A 8 5.23 1.42 22.36
C SER A 8 4.13 1.56 21.29
N GLY A 9 3.28 0.55 21.12
CA GLY A 9 2.28 0.51 20.07
C GLY A 9 2.91 0.15 18.73
N TRP A 10 2.31 0.62 17.66
CA TRP A 10 2.82 0.38 16.31
C TRP A 10 3.74 1.52 15.87
N ASN A 11 4.65 1.90 16.74
CA ASN A 11 5.63 2.93 16.41
C ASN A 11 6.69 2.31 15.49
N ILE A 12 6.30 2.13 14.24
CA ILE A 12 7.12 1.45 13.27
C ILE A 12 8.20 2.40 12.77
N GLN A 13 9.45 1.99 12.96
CA GLN A 13 10.61 2.76 12.52
C GLN A 13 11.10 2.31 11.14
N ARG A 14 10.20 1.78 10.34
CA ARG A 14 10.54 1.26 9.01
C ARG A 14 9.38 1.47 8.05
N VAL A 15 9.69 1.46 6.76
CA VAL A 15 8.67 1.52 5.72
C VAL A 15 7.90 0.22 5.70
N THR A 16 6.57 0.31 5.70
CA THR A 16 5.73 -0.88 5.57
C THR A 16 5.71 -1.36 4.12
N THR A 17 5.27 -2.60 3.95
CA THR A 17 5.21 -3.24 2.63
C THR A 17 4.35 -2.44 1.66
N HIS A 18 4.86 -2.25 0.45
CA HIS A 18 4.10 -1.61 -0.61
C HIS A 18 2.92 -2.50 -1.01
N PRO A 19 1.73 -1.92 -1.27
CA PRO A 19 0.57 -2.73 -1.66
C PRO A 19 0.79 -3.58 -2.91
N GLY A 20 1.72 -3.22 -3.78
CA GLY A 20 2.08 -4.04 -4.93
C GLY A 20 2.66 -5.39 -4.54
N GLU A 21 3.44 -5.43 -3.46
CA GLU A 21 3.98 -6.68 -2.95
C GLU A 21 2.86 -7.55 -2.37
N MET A 22 1.92 -6.93 -1.65
CA MET A 22 0.72 -7.63 -1.17
C MET A 22 -0.05 -8.23 -2.35
N LEU A 23 -0.25 -7.45 -3.40
CA LEU A 23 -0.95 -7.92 -4.60
C LEU A 23 -0.26 -9.15 -5.19
N GLN A 24 1.06 -9.11 -5.35
CA GLN A 24 1.83 -10.19 -5.93
C GLN A 24 1.81 -11.43 -5.05
N GLU A 25 2.19 -11.28 -3.77
CA GLU A 25 2.45 -12.41 -2.90
C GLU A 25 1.19 -13.06 -2.33
N GLU A 26 0.17 -12.27 -2.07
CA GLU A 26 -1.03 -12.76 -1.39
C GLU A 26 -2.20 -12.99 -2.32
N PHE A 27 -2.14 -12.49 -3.56
CA PHE A 27 -3.24 -12.63 -4.52
C PHE A 27 -2.82 -13.30 -5.80
N LEU A 28 -1.86 -12.74 -6.53
CA LEU A 28 -1.53 -13.26 -7.85
C LEU A 28 -0.87 -14.64 -7.79
N ILE A 29 0.14 -14.80 -6.96
CA ILE A 29 0.84 -16.08 -6.84
C ILE A 29 -0.09 -17.18 -6.33
N PRO A 30 -0.80 -16.99 -5.18
CA PRO A 30 -1.69 -18.04 -4.70
C PRO A 30 -2.81 -18.41 -5.66
N LEU A 31 -3.32 -17.45 -6.44
CA LEU A 31 -4.42 -17.68 -7.36
C LEU A 31 -3.95 -18.11 -8.75
N GLY A 32 -2.64 -18.12 -8.99
CA GLY A 32 -2.09 -18.49 -10.28
C GLY A 32 -2.43 -17.52 -11.40
N ILE A 33 -2.56 -16.23 -11.08
CA ILE A 33 -2.90 -15.20 -12.05
C ILE A 33 -1.66 -14.42 -12.42
N SER A 34 -1.38 -14.29 -13.73
CA SER A 34 -0.27 -13.50 -14.21
C SER A 34 -0.60 -12.00 -14.16
N GLN A 35 0.45 -11.16 -14.17
CA GLN A 35 0.27 -9.72 -14.22
C GLN A 35 -0.53 -9.29 -15.46
N ASN A 36 -0.22 -9.88 -16.60
CA ASN A 36 -0.93 -9.58 -17.85
C ASN A 36 -2.40 -9.98 -17.76
N ALA A 37 -2.67 -11.16 -17.21
CA ALA A 37 -4.04 -11.62 -17.04
C ALA A 37 -4.84 -10.69 -16.13
N LEU A 38 -4.24 -10.26 -15.02
CA LEU A 38 -4.90 -9.32 -14.13
C LEU A 38 -5.20 -8.01 -14.85
N ALA A 39 -4.20 -7.46 -15.56
CA ALA A 39 -4.38 -6.20 -16.29
C ALA A 39 -5.56 -6.28 -17.26
N MET A 40 -5.65 -7.37 -17.98
CA MET A 40 -6.78 -7.59 -18.90
C MET A 40 -8.11 -7.65 -18.16
N LYS A 41 -8.14 -8.36 -17.04
CA LYS A 41 -9.38 -8.54 -16.27
C LYS A 41 -9.89 -7.26 -15.66
N ILE A 42 -9.00 -6.39 -15.19
CA ILE A 42 -9.41 -5.12 -14.57
C ILE A 42 -9.36 -3.92 -15.52
N HIS A 43 -9.03 -4.17 -16.79
CA HIS A 43 -9.03 -3.17 -17.87
C HIS A 43 -8.09 -2.01 -17.59
N VAL A 44 -6.85 -2.33 -17.24
CA VAL A 44 -5.78 -1.35 -17.12
C VAL A 44 -4.59 -1.83 -17.94
N PRO A 45 -3.67 -0.93 -18.33
CA PRO A 45 -2.47 -1.36 -19.04
C PRO A 45 -1.62 -2.30 -18.21
N ALA A 46 -1.02 -3.30 -18.85
CA ALA A 46 -0.14 -4.25 -18.17
C ALA A 46 1.04 -3.54 -17.50
N THR A 47 1.52 -2.46 -18.11
CA THR A 47 2.60 -1.66 -17.53
C THR A 47 2.21 -1.07 -16.18
N ARG A 48 0.94 -0.65 -16.01
CA ARG A 48 0.47 -0.13 -14.74
C ARG A 48 0.53 -1.20 -13.65
N VAL A 49 0.06 -2.41 -13.95
CA VAL A 49 0.11 -3.52 -12.99
C VAL A 49 1.56 -3.82 -12.63
N GLY A 50 2.44 -3.90 -13.62
CA GLY A 50 3.86 -4.14 -13.38
C GLY A 50 4.51 -3.09 -12.51
N GLU A 51 4.21 -1.83 -12.77
CA GLU A 51 4.77 -0.72 -11.98
C GLU A 51 4.28 -0.75 -10.53
N ILE A 52 3.01 -1.10 -10.32
CA ILE A 52 2.46 -1.23 -8.97
C ILE A 52 3.16 -2.38 -8.24
N ILE A 53 3.29 -3.53 -8.87
CA ILE A 53 3.91 -4.70 -8.27
C ILE A 53 5.36 -4.43 -7.86
N HIS A 54 6.08 -3.67 -8.68
CA HIS A 54 7.47 -3.32 -8.39
C HIS A 54 7.62 -2.08 -7.50
N GLY A 55 6.52 -1.57 -6.95
CA GLY A 55 6.57 -0.44 -6.03
C GLY A 55 6.86 0.90 -6.66
N ARG A 56 6.76 1.01 -7.99
CA ARG A 56 7.06 2.24 -8.72
C ARG A 56 5.86 3.13 -8.93
N ARG A 57 4.68 2.63 -8.66
CA ARG A 57 3.43 3.37 -8.84
C ARG A 57 2.50 3.07 -7.67
N ALA A 58 1.86 4.11 -7.17
CA ALA A 58 0.88 3.99 -6.11
C ALA A 58 -0.43 3.41 -6.65
N ILE A 59 -1.18 2.74 -5.76
CA ILE A 59 -2.55 2.36 -6.04
C ILE A 59 -3.41 3.59 -5.85
N THR A 60 -4.07 4.02 -6.92
CA THR A 60 -5.02 5.14 -6.88
C THR A 60 -6.42 4.62 -6.59
N SER A 61 -7.35 5.54 -6.35
CA SER A 61 -8.75 5.17 -6.12
C SER A 61 -9.34 4.37 -7.28
N ASP A 62 -9.02 4.75 -8.51
CA ASP A 62 -9.47 4.02 -9.69
C ASP A 62 -8.99 2.57 -9.66
N THR A 63 -7.70 2.36 -9.45
CA THR A 63 -7.13 1.01 -9.40
C THR A 63 -7.68 0.22 -8.21
N ALA A 64 -7.84 0.87 -7.05
CA ALA A 64 -8.40 0.22 -5.87
C ALA A 64 -9.83 -0.29 -6.12
N LEU A 65 -10.65 0.49 -6.80
CA LEU A 65 -12.00 0.08 -7.14
C LEU A 65 -11.99 -1.13 -8.08
N ARG A 66 -11.10 -1.14 -9.04
CA ARG A 66 -11.00 -2.24 -10.01
C ARG A 66 -10.49 -3.52 -9.35
N LEU A 67 -9.48 -3.41 -8.50
CA LEU A 67 -8.94 -4.56 -7.76
C LEU A 67 -9.99 -5.14 -6.80
N ALA A 68 -10.68 -4.27 -6.10
CA ALA A 68 -11.71 -4.70 -5.15
C ALA A 68 -12.85 -5.44 -5.86
N ARG A 69 -13.27 -4.94 -6.99
CA ARG A 69 -14.31 -5.59 -7.79
C ARG A 69 -13.87 -6.97 -8.25
N PHE A 70 -12.64 -7.09 -8.73
CA PHE A 70 -12.14 -8.36 -9.25
C PHE A 70 -11.93 -9.40 -8.14
N PHE A 71 -11.30 -8.99 -7.04
CA PHE A 71 -10.96 -9.91 -5.95
C PHE A 71 -12.09 -10.09 -4.93
N GLY A 72 -13.12 -9.27 -4.98
CA GLY A 72 -14.24 -9.37 -4.03
C GLY A 72 -13.92 -8.84 -2.65
N ASN A 73 -12.95 -7.95 -2.54
CA ASN A 73 -12.67 -7.25 -1.29
C ASN A 73 -13.08 -5.78 -1.41
N SER A 74 -12.57 -4.90 -0.54
CA SER A 74 -12.98 -3.50 -0.55
C SER A 74 -11.91 -2.60 -1.13
N PRO A 75 -12.30 -1.47 -1.75
CA PRO A 75 -11.31 -0.48 -2.18
C PRO A 75 -10.53 0.09 -1.01
N GLU A 76 -11.15 0.20 0.16
CA GLU A 76 -10.50 0.66 1.37
C GLU A 76 -9.32 -0.22 1.77
N PHE A 77 -9.44 -1.52 1.57
CA PHE A 77 -8.35 -2.45 1.83
C PHE A 77 -7.08 -2.02 1.09
N TRP A 78 -7.21 -1.77 -0.22
CA TRP A 78 -6.08 -1.37 -1.07
C TRP A 78 -5.58 0.02 -0.73
N MET A 79 -6.49 0.97 -0.50
CA MET A 79 -6.10 2.35 -0.18
C MET A 79 -5.45 2.45 1.19
N ASN A 80 -5.90 1.66 2.15
CA ASN A 80 -5.27 1.65 3.48
C ASN A 80 -3.84 1.12 3.42
N LEU A 81 -3.58 0.10 2.61
CA LEU A 81 -2.23 -0.41 2.42
C LEU A 81 -1.33 0.66 1.83
N GLN A 82 -1.83 1.38 0.81
CA GLN A 82 -1.06 2.44 0.18
C GLN A 82 -0.78 3.57 1.16
N GLN A 83 -1.78 3.98 1.90
CA GLN A 83 -1.64 5.07 2.87
C GLN A 83 -0.64 4.72 3.97
N GLN A 84 -0.70 3.51 4.49
CA GLN A 84 0.25 3.07 5.51
C GLN A 84 1.68 3.06 4.99
N HIS A 85 1.86 2.59 3.77
CA HIS A 85 3.18 2.59 3.14
C HIS A 85 3.70 4.03 2.98
N ASP A 86 2.88 4.90 2.42
CA ASP A 86 3.26 6.30 2.17
C ASP A 86 3.58 7.02 3.47
N LEU A 87 2.74 6.83 4.50
CA LEU A 87 2.94 7.50 5.78
C LEU A 87 4.19 7.01 6.49
N SER A 88 4.44 5.70 6.50
CA SER A 88 5.64 5.15 7.14
C SER A 88 6.91 5.65 6.45
N LYS A 89 6.88 5.74 5.13
CA LYS A 89 8.00 6.26 4.37
C LYS A 89 8.25 7.73 4.67
N ALA A 90 7.17 8.53 4.66
CA ALA A 90 7.26 9.95 4.97
C ALA A 90 7.77 10.19 6.39
N LYS A 91 7.35 9.38 7.35
CA LYS A 91 7.83 9.49 8.72
C LYS A 91 9.34 9.30 8.80
N LEU A 92 9.86 8.28 8.16
CA LEU A 92 11.30 8.03 8.17
C LEU A 92 12.09 9.17 7.53
N GLU A 93 11.54 9.75 6.47
CA GLU A 93 12.24 10.79 5.72
C GLU A 93 12.10 12.19 6.33
N LEU A 94 10.94 12.49 6.92
CA LEU A 94 10.56 13.86 7.24
C LEU A 94 10.28 14.15 8.71
N GLU A 95 10.08 13.12 9.54
CA GLU A 95 9.56 13.33 10.89
C GLU A 95 10.45 14.29 11.71
N LYS A 96 11.75 14.05 11.69
CA LYS A 96 12.67 14.89 12.47
C LYS A 96 12.74 16.32 11.94
N LYS A 97 12.70 16.46 10.63
CA LYS A 97 12.69 17.77 10.01
C LYS A 97 11.44 18.55 10.38
N ILE A 98 10.29 17.88 10.33
CA ILE A 98 9.01 18.49 10.67
C ILE A 98 8.99 18.88 12.16
N GLU A 99 9.49 18.04 13.04
CA GLU A 99 9.59 18.36 14.46
C GLU A 99 10.39 19.65 14.72
N ARG A 100 11.43 19.87 13.93
CA ARG A 100 12.25 21.08 14.06
C ARG A 100 11.57 22.31 13.45
N GLU A 101 10.80 22.13 12.40
CA GLU A 101 10.22 23.25 11.65
C GLU A 101 8.83 23.64 12.09
N VAL A 102 8.05 22.68 12.56
CA VAL A 102 6.64 22.92 12.91
C VAL A 102 6.49 22.87 14.41
N GLU A 103 6.17 24.02 14.98
CA GLU A 103 5.89 24.14 16.40
C GLU A 103 4.43 23.82 16.64
N ALA A 104 4.16 23.05 17.68
CA ALA A 104 2.78 22.71 18.01
C ALA A 104 2.02 23.95 18.43
N PHE A 105 0.78 24.06 17.98
CA PHE A 105 -0.10 25.16 18.40
C PHE A 105 -0.44 25.02 19.87
N THR A 106 -0.30 26.14 20.60
CA THR A 106 -0.70 26.19 22.01
C THR A 106 -1.74 27.30 22.17
N ALA A 107 -2.87 26.96 22.79
CA ALA A 107 -3.94 27.92 23.01
C ALA A 107 -3.64 28.86 24.17
#